data_ddaf4042b24c64ceeac2b4df118f7a93
#
_entry.id   ddaf4042b24c64ceeac2b4df118f7a93
#
_cell.length_a   1.000
_cell.length_b   1.000
_cell.length_c   1.000
_cell.angle_alpha   90.00
_cell.angle_beta   90.00
_cell.angle_gamma   90.00
#
_symmetry.space_group_name_H-M   'P 1'
#
loop_
_entity.id
_entity.type
_entity.pdbx_description
1 polymer ?
#
loop_
_entity_poly.entity_id
_entity_poly.type
_entity_poly.pdbx_seq_one_letter_code
_entity_poly.pdbx_strand_id
1 'polypeptide(L)'
;LFMSEQLTDLRSTRNPKARIKIMEGHFATVNSHINTYIDMSTVKCRHNNGRETARVLAEHFRNNTMVDTIVCLDGTEVIGAFMAEFLSDRGIMSINSGNNISIITPDVNAYGQLVFMDSTIRMIKNMQVLVLAASVTTGRTIAQAAEAVSYYGGTVGGVAAIFSNVEQTPEEMEIFSIFHKEDLPDYQAYQ
;
A
#
# COMPACT_ATOMS: atom_id res chain seq x y z
N LEU A 1 9.71 -22.64 11.91
CA LEU A 1 10.72 -22.28 12.96
C LEU A 1 12.06 -21.84 12.35
N PHE A 2 12.34 -22.14 11.08
CA PHE A 2 13.64 -21.88 10.44
C PHE A 2 13.73 -20.56 9.65
N MET A 3 12.63 -19.84 9.40
CA MET A 3 12.65 -18.60 8.61
C MET A 3 13.03 -17.34 9.41
N SER A 4 12.88 -17.35 10.74
CA SER A 4 13.14 -16.14 11.55
C SER A 4 14.62 -15.82 11.79
N GLU A 5 15.51 -16.78 11.64
CA GLU A 5 16.95 -16.61 11.91
C GLU A 5 17.75 -16.00 10.73
N GLN A 6 17.15 -15.91 9.53
CA GLN A 6 17.79 -15.38 8.32
C GLN A 6 17.24 -14.01 7.89
N LEU A 7 16.29 -13.44 8.63
CA LEU A 7 15.71 -12.15 8.31
C LEU A 7 16.62 -11.01 8.74
N THR A 8 17.01 -10.15 7.83
CA THR A 8 17.79 -8.94 8.07
C THR A 8 16.94 -7.69 7.97
N ASP A 9 17.25 -6.67 8.80
CA ASP A 9 16.55 -5.38 8.76
C ASP A 9 17.06 -4.55 7.58
N LEU A 10 16.13 -4.12 6.72
CA LEU A 10 16.37 -3.10 5.70
C LEU A 10 15.72 -1.79 6.13
N ARG A 11 16.50 -0.72 6.11
CA ARG A 11 16.02 0.65 6.37
C ARG A 11 15.84 1.37 5.05
N SER A 12 14.77 2.17 4.94
CA SER A 12 14.60 3.04 3.79
C SER A 12 15.70 4.11 3.75
N THR A 13 16.27 4.30 2.57
CA THR A 13 17.19 5.41 2.29
C THR A 13 16.49 6.77 2.36
N ARG A 14 15.20 6.80 2.05
CA ARG A 14 14.35 8.00 2.07
C ARG A 14 13.89 8.37 3.47
N ASN A 15 13.64 7.37 4.34
CA ASN A 15 13.24 7.59 5.73
C ASN A 15 13.77 6.47 6.64
N PRO A 16 14.84 6.72 7.43
CA PRO A 16 15.46 5.69 8.28
C PRO A 16 14.57 5.11 9.37
N LYS A 17 13.42 5.73 9.67
CA LYS A 17 12.43 5.20 10.62
C LYS A 17 11.60 4.07 10.04
N ALA A 18 11.42 4.05 8.71
CA ALA A 18 10.75 2.97 8.03
C ALA A 18 11.69 1.77 7.87
N ARG A 19 11.23 0.60 8.32
CA ARG A 19 12.01 -0.65 8.30
C ARG A 19 11.13 -1.79 7.82
N ILE A 20 11.72 -2.64 6.99
CA ILE A 20 11.17 -3.95 6.62
C ILE A 20 12.22 -5.02 6.90
N LYS A 21 11.80 -6.26 6.91
CA LYS A 21 12.71 -7.40 7.01
C LYS A 21 12.81 -8.10 5.68
N ILE A 22 14.03 -8.47 5.30
CA ILE A 22 14.30 -9.17 4.05
C ILE A 22 15.07 -10.46 4.31
N MET A 23 14.91 -11.42 3.41
CA MET A 23 15.69 -12.66 3.36
C MET A 23 16.09 -12.92 1.92
N GLU A 24 17.39 -13.12 1.69
CA GLU A 24 17.90 -13.53 0.38
C GLU A 24 17.63 -15.02 0.15
N GLY A 25 17.30 -15.40 -1.08
CA GLY A 25 17.00 -16.77 -1.47
C GLY A 25 16.24 -16.84 -2.78
N HIS A 26 15.73 -18.01 -3.14
CA HIS A 26 14.88 -18.18 -4.32
C HIS A 26 13.44 -18.45 -3.87
N PHE A 27 12.54 -17.53 -4.18
CA PHE A 27 11.15 -17.57 -3.75
C PHE A 27 10.21 -17.50 -4.94
N ALA A 28 9.17 -18.36 -4.94
CA ALA A 28 8.07 -18.30 -5.88
C ALA A 28 6.93 -17.47 -5.29
N THR A 29 6.44 -16.49 -6.05
CA THR A 29 5.22 -15.75 -5.77
C THR A 29 4.13 -16.17 -6.76
N VAL A 30 2.90 -15.67 -6.57
CA VAL A 30 1.79 -15.95 -7.49
C VAL A 30 2.09 -15.46 -8.92
N ASN A 31 2.88 -14.39 -9.05
CA ASN A 31 3.09 -13.71 -10.34
C ASN A 31 4.54 -13.73 -10.83
N SER A 32 5.48 -14.19 -10.01
CA SER A 32 6.92 -14.13 -10.36
C SER A 32 7.78 -14.98 -9.44
N HIS A 33 9.02 -15.24 -9.86
CA HIS A 33 10.08 -15.73 -8.99
C HIS A 33 10.96 -14.56 -8.58
N ILE A 34 11.33 -14.50 -7.29
CA ILE A 34 12.15 -13.42 -6.73
C ILE A 34 13.31 -14.02 -5.95
N ASN A 35 14.44 -13.30 -5.91
CA ASN A 35 15.62 -13.70 -5.14
C ASN A 35 15.68 -13.11 -3.73
N THR A 36 14.70 -12.26 -3.37
CA THR A 36 14.61 -11.63 -2.06
C THR A 36 13.18 -11.70 -1.56
N TYR A 37 12.96 -12.38 -0.45
CA TYR A 37 11.69 -12.37 0.27
C TYR A 37 11.62 -11.11 1.15
N ILE A 38 10.50 -10.41 1.08
CA ILE A 38 10.22 -9.23 1.90
C ILE A 38 9.16 -9.61 2.93
N ASP A 39 9.54 -9.61 4.21
CA ASP A 39 8.59 -9.84 5.30
C ASP A 39 7.87 -8.56 5.67
N MET A 40 6.60 -8.51 5.31
CA MET A 40 5.68 -7.40 5.64
C MET A 40 4.91 -7.62 6.94
N SER A 41 5.07 -8.75 7.62
CA SER A 41 4.26 -9.10 8.79
C SER A 41 4.41 -8.08 9.92
N THR A 42 5.63 -7.63 10.20
CA THR A 42 5.88 -6.67 11.27
C THR A 42 5.27 -5.30 11.00
N VAL A 43 5.30 -4.81 9.76
CA VAL A 43 4.71 -3.51 9.40
C VAL A 43 3.19 -3.57 9.34
N LYS A 44 2.61 -4.72 8.98
CA LYS A 44 1.14 -4.90 8.92
C LYS A 44 0.50 -5.17 10.28
N CYS A 45 1.20 -5.88 11.17
CA CYS A 45 0.60 -6.41 12.40
C CYS A 45 1.10 -5.75 13.70
N ARG A 46 2.24 -5.06 13.67
CA ARG A 46 2.78 -4.40 14.86
C ARG A 46 2.43 -2.92 14.88
N HIS A 47 1.80 -2.48 15.98
CA HIS A 47 1.36 -1.11 16.19
C HIS A 47 2.44 -0.06 15.86
N ASN A 48 3.61 -0.15 16.48
CA ASN A 48 4.67 0.85 16.29
C ASN A 48 5.18 0.91 14.85
N ASN A 49 5.44 -0.25 14.24
CA ASN A 49 5.96 -0.33 12.88
C ASN A 49 4.91 0.13 11.85
N GLY A 50 3.66 -0.29 12.03
CA GLY A 50 2.56 0.14 11.18
C GLY A 50 2.32 1.64 11.26
N ARG A 51 2.38 2.21 12.47
CA ARG A 51 2.20 3.65 12.67
C ARG A 51 3.32 4.49 12.03
N GLU A 52 4.59 4.11 12.19
CA GLU A 52 5.70 4.84 11.55
C GLU A 52 5.68 4.69 10.02
N THR A 53 5.35 3.52 9.50
CA THR A 53 5.14 3.29 8.06
C THR A 53 4.03 4.18 7.51
N ALA A 54 2.89 4.23 8.20
CA ALA A 54 1.76 5.08 7.83
C ALA A 54 2.11 6.57 7.86
N ARG A 55 2.90 7.01 8.83
CA ARG A 55 3.37 8.41 8.92
C ARG A 55 4.14 8.81 7.66
N VAL A 56 5.09 7.97 7.23
CA VAL A 56 5.90 8.23 6.04
C VAL A 56 5.04 8.32 4.78
N LEU A 57 4.09 7.39 4.63
CA LEU A 57 3.17 7.40 3.50
C LEU A 57 2.26 8.64 3.53
N ALA A 58 1.68 8.95 4.69
CA ALA A 58 0.77 10.10 4.84
C ALA A 58 1.46 11.44 4.56
N GLU A 59 2.73 11.60 4.92
CA GLU A 59 3.50 12.82 4.64
C GLU A 59 3.55 13.15 3.14
N HIS A 60 3.60 12.14 2.26
CA HIS A 60 3.60 12.35 0.82
C HIS A 60 2.26 12.90 0.31
N PHE A 61 1.14 12.38 0.83
CA PHE A 61 -0.19 12.68 0.29
C PHE A 61 -0.88 13.87 0.97
N ARG A 62 -0.46 14.28 2.16
CA ARG A 62 -1.21 15.24 3.00
C ARG A 62 -1.47 16.59 2.35
N ASN A 63 -0.60 17.06 1.43
CA ASN A 63 -0.66 18.40 0.86
C ASN A 63 -1.07 18.41 -0.63
N ASN A 64 -1.20 17.24 -1.26
CA ASN A 64 -1.41 17.15 -2.70
C ASN A 64 -2.56 16.24 -3.12
N THR A 65 -3.10 15.42 -2.19
CA THR A 65 -4.11 14.42 -2.53
C THR A 65 -5.30 14.51 -1.57
N MET A 66 -6.48 14.78 -2.11
CA MET A 66 -7.73 14.66 -1.36
C MET A 66 -8.04 13.17 -1.17
N VAL A 67 -8.38 12.80 0.07
CA VAL A 67 -8.66 11.41 0.43
C VAL A 67 -9.94 11.35 1.26
N ASP A 68 -10.96 10.73 0.70
CA ASP A 68 -12.22 10.42 1.39
C ASP A 68 -12.23 8.96 1.86
N THR A 69 -11.55 8.09 1.12
CA THR A 69 -11.49 6.65 1.39
C THR A 69 -10.10 6.09 1.06
N ILE A 70 -9.61 5.21 1.93
CA ILE A 70 -8.42 4.38 1.69
C ILE A 70 -8.88 2.96 1.39
N VAL A 71 -8.59 2.48 0.20
CA VAL A 71 -8.79 1.08 -0.20
C VAL A 71 -7.53 0.29 0.12
N CYS A 72 -7.64 -0.60 1.11
CA CYS A 72 -6.53 -1.40 1.61
C CYS A 72 -6.47 -2.76 0.91
N LEU A 73 -5.34 -3.05 0.29
CA LEU A 73 -5.00 -4.33 -0.31
C LEU A 73 -3.97 -5.06 0.57
N ASP A 74 -3.86 -6.36 0.41
CA ASP A 74 -2.80 -7.20 1.02
C ASP A 74 -2.74 -7.13 2.57
N GLY A 75 -3.85 -6.86 3.25
CA GLY A 75 -3.88 -6.78 4.72
C GLY A 75 -3.22 -5.52 5.29
N THR A 76 -3.39 -4.37 4.63
CA THR A 76 -2.81 -3.07 5.04
C THR A 76 -3.75 -2.19 5.86
N GLU A 77 -4.85 -2.73 6.39
CA GLU A 77 -5.91 -1.98 7.08
C GLU A 77 -5.39 -1.21 8.30
N VAL A 78 -4.47 -1.82 9.07
CA VAL A 78 -3.85 -1.15 10.23
C VAL A 78 -3.05 0.07 9.80
N ILE A 79 -2.29 -0.05 8.71
CA ILE A 79 -1.53 1.08 8.13
C ILE A 79 -2.49 2.12 7.58
N GLY A 80 -3.55 1.70 6.89
CA GLY A 80 -4.59 2.59 6.37
C GLY A 80 -5.27 3.40 7.46
N ALA A 81 -5.58 2.78 8.61
CA ALA A 81 -6.16 3.46 9.76
C ALA A 81 -5.24 4.55 10.33
N PHE A 82 -3.95 4.24 10.50
CA PHE A 82 -2.98 5.26 10.92
C PHE A 82 -2.74 6.34 9.87
N MET A 83 -2.75 6.00 8.58
CA MET A 83 -2.68 7.02 7.51
C MET A 83 -3.87 7.97 7.58
N ALA A 84 -5.08 7.45 7.77
CA ALA A 84 -6.28 8.28 7.94
C ALA A 84 -6.16 9.22 9.14
N GLU A 85 -5.64 8.73 10.29
CA GLU A 85 -5.34 9.57 11.46
C GLU A 85 -4.41 10.72 11.09
N PHE A 86 -3.26 10.43 10.46
CA PHE A 86 -2.27 11.46 10.10
C PHE A 86 -2.76 12.43 9.03
N LEU A 87 -3.53 11.97 8.05
CA LEU A 87 -4.08 12.82 7.00
C LEU A 87 -5.16 13.77 7.54
N SER A 88 -5.99 13.28 8.46
CA SER A 88 -7.13 14.05 9.01
C SER A 88 -6.81 14.86 10.27
N ASP A 89 -5.58 14.75 10.81
CA ASP A 89 -5.17 15.46 12.02
C ASP A 89 -5.30 16.99 11.85
N ARG A 90 -6.07 17.61 12.75
CA ARG A 90 -6.30 19.07 12.77
C ARG A 90 -5.10 19.87 13.25
N GLY A 91 -4.16 19.22 13.96
CA GLY A 91 -2.93 19.84 14.44
C GLY A 91 -1.82 19.94 13.38
N ILE A 92 -2.03 19.31 12.21
CA ILE A 92 -1.07 19.27 11.11
C ILE A 92 -1.68 19.94 9.88
N MET A 93 -0.88 20.73 9.16
CA MET A 93 -1.31 21.29 7.87
C MET A 93 -1.52 20.15 6.86
N SER A 94 -2.78 19.85 6.55
CA SER A 94 -3.20 18.84 5.59
C SER A 94 -4.47 19.32 4.88
N ILE A 95 -4.56 19.08 3.58
CA ILE A 95 -5.80 19.37 2.82
C ILE A 95 -6.95 18.48 3.25
N ASN A 96 -6.67 17.38 3.97
CA ASN A 96 -7.65 16.44 4.52
C ASN A 96 -7.97 16.71 5.99
N SER A 97 -7.47 17.80 6.57
CA SER A 97 -7.65 18.11 7.99
C SER A 97 -9.13 18.11 8.39
N GLY A 98 -9.46 17.28 9.36
CA GLY A 98 -10.82 17.11 9.86
C GLY A 98 -11.73 16.20 9.01
N ASN A 99 -11.26 15.66 7.90
CA ASN A 99 -12.03 14.68 7.12
C ASN A 99 -12.24 13.38 7.91
N ASN A 100 -13.40 12.76 7.72
CA ASN A 100 -13.69 11.44 8.24
C ASN A 100 -13.39 10.39 7.14
N ILE A 101 -12.13 9.95 7.08
CA ILE A 101 -11.64 9.05 6.03
C ILE A 101 -12.10 7.63 6.32
N SER A 102 -12.73 6.99 5.34
CA SER A 102 -13.14 5.58 5.40
C SER A 102 -11.97 4.66 5.06
N ILE A 103 -11.88 3.52 5.75
CA ILE A 103 -10.90 2.46 5.47
C ILE A 103 -11.68 1.21 5.07
N ILE A 104 -11.49 0.72 3.85
CA ILE A 104 -12.21 -0.44 3.32
C ILE A 104 -11.28 -1.38 2.59
N THR A 105 -11.68 -2.65 2.53
CA THR A 105 -11.00 -3.70 1.78
C THR A 105 -11.97 -4.28 0.76
N PRO A 106 -11.57 -4.43 -0.51
CA PRO A 106 -12.38 -5.12 -1.50
C PRO A 106 -12.39 -6.63 -1.24
N ASP A 107 -13.47 -7.28 -1.63
CA ASP A 107 -13.55 -8.74 -1.74
C ASP A 107 -13.04 -9.20 -3.11
N VAL A 108 -12.72 -10.48 -3.22
CA VAL A 108 -12.39 -11.13 -4.49
C VAL A 108 -13.52 -12.07 -4.86
N ASN A 109 -14.15 -11.85 -6.02
CA ASN A 109 -15.22 -12.72 -6.49
C ASN A 109 -14.68 -14.06 -7.06
N ALA A 110 -15.56 -14.95 -7.44
CA ALA A 110 -15.21 -16.27 -7.99
C ALA A 110 -14.38 -16.21 -9.30
N TYR A 111 -14.35 -15.07 -9.96
CA TYR A 111 -13.58 -14.84 -11.19
C TYR A 111 -12.26 -14.11 -10.95
N GLY A 112 -11.88 -13.89 -9.67
CA GLY A 112 -10.66 -13.20 -9.30
C GLY A 112 -10.71 -11.66 -9.44
N GLN A 113 -11.90 -11.08 -9.63
CA GLN A 113 -12.08 -9.63 -9.73
C GLN A 113 -12.29 -9.02 -8.35
N LEU A 114 -11.77 -7.83 -8.16
CA LEU A 114 -12.01 -7.04 -6.95
C LEU A 114 -13.42 -6.42 -7.01
N VAL A 115 -14.17 -6.59 -5.94
CA VAL A 115 -15.55 -6.09 -5.81
C VAL A 115 -15.73 -5.46 -4.41
N PHE A 116 -16.64 -4.50 -4.31
CA PHE A 116 -17.00 -3.90 -3.02
C PHE A 116 -18.38 -4.39 -2.59
N MET A 117 -18.53 -4.68 -1.30
CA MET A 117 -19.83 -5.03 -0.73
C MET A 117 -20.79 -3.84 -0.79
N ASP A 118 -22.09 -4.10 -0.95
CA ASP A 118 -23.13 -3.07 -1.02
C ASP A 118 -23.07 -2.07 0.14
N SER A 119 -22.70 -2.52 1.33
CA SER A 119 -22.55 -1.68 2.51
C SER A 119 -21.41 -0.66 2.40
N THR A 120 -20.39 -0.93 1.57
CA THR A 120 -19.19 -0.09 1.41
C THR A 120 -19.19 0.73 0.11
N ILE A 121 -20.09 0.46 -0.84
CA ILE A 121 -20.19 1.21 -2.11
C ILE A 121 -20.38 2.70 -1.87
N ARG A 122 -21.14 3.11 -0.85
CA ARG A 122 -21.32 4.52 -0.48
C ARG A 122 -20.02 5.23 -0.09
N MET A 123 -18.99 4.48 0.31
CA MET A 123 -17.66 5.01 0.67
C MET A 123 -16.74 5.11 -0.56
N ILE A 124 -17.21 4.67 -1.74
CA ILE A 124 -16.52 4.76 -3.02
C ILE A 124 -17.18 5.77 -3.95
N LYS A 125 -18.51 5.73 -4.05
CA LYS A 125 -19.26 6.53 -5.03
C LYS A 125 -19.06 8.03 -4.80
N ASN A 126 -18.55 8.72 -5.83
CA ASN A 126 -18.20 10.14 -5.82
C ASN A 126 -17.11 10.51 -4.78
N MET A 127 -16.30 9.56 -4.35
CA MET A 127 -15.23 9.77 -3.37
C MET A 127 -13.86 9.79 -4.04
N GLN A 128 -12.93 10.54 -3.44
CA GLN A 128 -11.51 10.51 -3.77
C GLN A 128 -10.86 9.37 -3.00
N VAL A 129 -10.32 8.41 -3.73
CA VAL A 129 -9.81 7.16 -3.18
C VAL A 129 -8.30 7.10 -3.27
N LEU A 130 -7.66 6.74 -2.17
CA LEU A 130 -6.26 6.35 -2.12
C LEU A 130 -6.19 4.83 -2.05
N VAL A 131 -5.47 4.21 -2.97
CA VAL A 131 -5.21 2.76 -2.95
C VAL A 131 -3.93 2.49 -2.18
N LEU A 132 -3.98 1.61 -1.19
CA LEU A 132 -2.84 1.22 -0.36
C LEU A 132 -2.56 -0.26 -0.51
N ALA A 133 -1.33 -0.61 -0.89
CA ALA A 133 -0.85 -1.98 -1.02
C ALA A 133 0.40 -2.22 -0.16
N ALA A 134 0.64 -3.47 0.24
CA ALA A 134 1.88 -3.83 0.91
C ALA A 134 3.04 -3.91 -0.09
N SER A 135 2.84 -4.61 -1.20
CA SER A 135 3.88 -4.88 -2.18
C SER A 135 3.30 -4.83 -3.60
N VAL A 136 3.99 -4.13 -4.47
CA VAL A 136 3.63 -4.01 -5.90
C VAL A 136 4.75 -4.56 -6.76
N THR A 137 4.48 -5.61 -7.54
CA THR A 137 5.44 -6.20 -8.48
C THR A 137 5.26 -5.66 -9.90
N THR A 138 4.06 -5.77 -10.46
CA THR A 138 3.75 -5.35 -11.84
C THR A 138 2.72 -4.23 -11.92
N GLY A 139 2.08 -3.86 -10.81
CA GLY A 139 1.01 -2.87 -10.77
C GLY A 139 -0.38 -3.39 -11.22
N ARG A 140 -0.49 -4.65 -11.65
CA ARG A 140 -1.77 -5.21 -12.13
C ARG A 140 -2.87 -5.21 -11.08
N THR A 141 -2.56 -5.56 -9.84
CA THR A 141 -3.55 -5.55 -8.74
C THR A 141 -4.03 -4.13 -8.43
N ILE A 142 -3.13 -3.15 -8.53
CA ILE A 142 -3.49 -1.73 -8.40
C ILE A 142 -4.42 -1.30 -9.53
N ALA A 143 -4.12 -1.68 -10.76
CA ALA A 143 -4.96 -1.40 -11.92
C ALA A 143 -6.36 -2.00 -11.77
N GLN A 144 -6.46 -3.25 -11.31
CA GLN A 144 -7.74 -3.88 -11.00
C GLN A 144 -8.51 -3.17 -9.88
N ALA A 145 -7.82 -2.70 -8.84
CA ALA A 145 -8.45 -1.91 -7.77
C ALA A 145 -8.96 -0.57 -8.30
N ALA A 146 -8.20 0.10 -9.16
CA ALA A 146 -8.62 1.36 -9.79
C ALA A 146 -9.82 1.16 -10.72
N GLU A 147 -9.84 0.08 -11.49
CA GLU A 147 -10.99 -0.29 -12.33
C GLU A 147 -12.24 -0.54 -11.46
N ALA A 148 -12.11 -1.29 -10.36
CA ALA A 148 -13.20 -1.52 -9.43
C ALA A 148 -13.72 -0.21 -8.81
N VAL A 149 -12.83 0.65 -8.33
CA VAL A 149 -13.19 1.98 -7.81
C VAL A 149 -13.95 2.79 -8.85
N SER A 150 -13.46 2.84 -10.09
CA SER A 150 -14.10 3.56 -11.18
C SER A 150 -15.48 2.98 -11.53
N TYR A 151 -15.61 1.65 -11.54
CA TYR A 151 -16.89 0.96 -11.79
C TYR A 151 -17.97 1.38 -10.79
N TYR A 152 -17.61 1.55 -9.51
CA TYR A 152 -18.54 2.02 -8.47
C TYR A 152 -18.63 3.54 -8.37
N GLY A 153 -18.04 4.29 -9.31
CA GLY A 153 -18.17 5.75 -9.43
C GLY A 153 -17.26 6.55 -8.53
N GLY A 154 -16.18 5.96 -8.04
CA GLY A 154 -15.09 6.65 -7.34
C GLY A 154 -13.99 7.12 -8.27
N THR A 155 -13.06 7.90 -7.74
CA THR A 155 -11.87 8.38 -8.45
C THR A 155 -10.62 8.03 -7.65
N VAL A 156 -9.65 7.36 -8.26
CA VAL A 156 -8.36 7.12 -7.62
C VAL A 156 -7.50 8.37 -7.75
N GLY A 157 -7.22 9.03 -6.62
CA GLY A 157 -6.40 10.22 -6.54
C GLY A 157 -4.95 9.95 -6.15
N GLY A 158 -4.63 8.74 -5.66
CA GLY A 158 -3.27 8.36 -5.29
C GLY A 158 -3.12 6.86 -5.06
N VAL A 159 -1.89 6.39 -5.21
CA VAL A 159 -1.50 4.99 -4.95
C VAL A 159 -0.28 4.99 -4.03
N ALA A 160 -0.40 4.29 -2.91
CA ALA A 160 0.64 4.10 -1.91
C ALA A 160 1.03 2.63 -1.78
N ALA A 161 2.32 2.37 -1.64
CA ALA A 161 2.83 1.03 -1.35
C ALA A 161 3.96 1.08 -0.31
N ILE A 162 4.15 -0.01 0.44
CA ILE A 162 5.32 -0.12 1.29
C ILE A 162 6.54 -0.42 0.42
N PHE A 163 6.43 -1.40 -0.47
CA PHE A 163 7.44 -1.76 -1.46
C PHE A 163 6.85 -1.72 -2.87
N SER A 164 7.60 -1.22 -3.83
CA SER A 164 7.24 -1.32 -5.25
C SER A 164 8.44 -1.62 -6.13
N ASN A 165 8.24 -2.56 -7.06
CA ASN A 165 9.19 -2.88 -8.12
C ASN A 165 9.06 -1.96 -9.34
N VAL A 166 7.96 -1.24 -9.44
CA VAL A 166 7.63 -0.33 -10.55
C VAL A 166 7.22 1.03 -10.01
N GLU A 167 7.45 2.08 -10.79
CA GLU A 167 7.08 3.46 -10.42
C GLU A 167 5.66 3.83 -10.87
N GLN A 168 5.12 3.09 -11.84
CA GLN A 168 3.80 3.32 -12.41
C GLN A 168 3.08 2.00 -12.67
N THR A 169 1.74 2.04 -12.69
CA THR A 169 0.92 0.93 -13.17
C THR A 169 0.99 0.83 -14.71
N PRO A 170 0.48 -0.26 -15.32
CA PRO A 170 0.34 -0.35 -16.76
C PRO A 170 -0.47 0.80 -17.40
N GLU A 171 -1.40 1.40 -16.64
CA GLU A 171 -2.22 2.55 -17.04
C GLU A 171 -1.59 3.90 -16.66
N GLU A 172 -0.28 3.93 -16.39
CA GLU A 172 0.53 5.13 -16.11
C GLU A 172 0.13 5.88 -14.80
N MET A 173 -0.55 5.23 -13.86
CA MET A 173 -0.76 5.79 -12.52
C MET A 173 0.53 5.72 -11.72
N GLU A 174 0.98 6.85 -11.17
CA GLU A 174 2.15 6.90 -10.29
C GLU A 174 1.92 6.14 -8.99
N ILE A 175 2.95 5.41 -8.56
CA ILE A 175 2.97 4.67 -7.30
C ILE A 175 4.01 5.29 -6.38
N PHE A 176 3.56 5.88 -5.28
CA PHE A 176 4.48 6.28 -4.22
C PHE A 176 4.78 5.07 -3.33
N SER A 177 6.05 4.73 -3.17
CA SER A 177 6.47 3.68 -2.23
C SER A 177 7.64 4.12 -1.35
N ILE A 178 7.70 3.52 -0.16
CA ILE A 178 8.78 3.76 0.80
C ILE A 178 10.06 3.06 0.35
N PHE A 179 9.92 1.83 -0.14
CA PHE A 179 11.02 0.99 -0.62
C PHE A 179 10.82 0.67 -2.09
N HIS A 180 11.93 0.67 -2.83
CA HIS A 180 11.98 0.27 -4.23
C HIS A 180 12.96 -0.89 -4.41
N LYS A 181 12.95 -1.50 -5.59
CA LYS A 181 13.88 -2.59 -5.92
C LYS A 181 15.36 -2.18 -5.77
N GLU A 182 15.69 -0.92 -5.99
CA GLU A 182 17.04 -0.37 -5.87
C GLU A 182 17.53 -0.32 -4.41
N ASP A 183 16.62 -0.34 -3.44
CA ASP A 183 16.96 -0.43 -2.01
C ASP A 183 17.35 -1.85 -1.58
N LEU A 184 17.03 -2.87 -2.40
CA LEU A 184 17.33 -4.27 -2.15
C LEU A 184 18.66 -4.66 -2.79
N PRO A 185 19.58 -5.31 -2.06
CA PRO A 185 20.83 -5.80 -2.65
C PRO A 185 20.52 -6.85 -3.70
N ASP A 186 21.03 -6.63 -4.93
CA ASP A 186 20.95 -7.53 -6.07
C ASP A 186 19.55 -8.10 -6.40
N TYR A 187 18.50 -7.31 -6.12
CA TYR A 187 17.11 -7.75 -6.32
C TYR A 187 16.84 -8.10 -7.78
N GLN A 188 16.30 -9.28 -7.99
CA GLN A 188 15.87 -9.79 -9.29
C GLN A 188 14.48 -10.40 -9.18
N ALA A 189 13.62 -10.05 -10.13
CA ALA A 189 12.30 -10.64 -10.31
C ALA A 189 12.22 -11.22 -11.72
N TYR A 190 11.84 -12.49 -11.82
CA TYR A 190 11.67 -13.22 -13.08
C TYR A 190 10.18 -13.52 -13.27
N GLN A 191 9.66 -13.28 -14.47
CA GLN A 191 8.31 -13.68 -14.88
C GLN A 191 8.27 -15.11 -15.37
#